data_3bd9e35901647b60d86f6fa86f5e39db
#
_entry.id   3bd9e35901647b60d86f6fa86f5e39db
#
_cell.length_a   1.000
_cell.length_b   1.000
_cell.length_c   1.000
_cell.angle_alpha   90.00
_cell.angle_beta   90.00
_cell.angle_gamma   90.00
#
_symmetry.space_group_name_H-M   'P 1'
#
loop_
_entity.id
_entity.type
_entity.pdbx_description
1 polymer ?
#
loop_
_entity_poly.entity_id
_entity_poly.type
_entity_poly.pdbx_seq_one_letter_code
_entity_poly.pdbx_strand_id
1 'polypeptide(L)'
;MTLNRFLRPRFLLPGLLCLAAAQAHASPFCVELTGFPLQCLYVDPAQCQHEADRLGGICSANPAEFHTPVGGSPFCTVESGNVPNCAYADRRTCSEEGRRKGGSCIAATPQQPPKATDPFNVKRPY
;
A
#
# COMPACT_ATOMS: atom_id res chain seq x y z
N MET A 1 -61.27 -18.26 44.76
CA MET A 1 -59.87 -18.63 45.05
C MET A 1 -59.33 -19.37 43.86
N THR A 2 -58.72 -18.66 42.92
CA THR A 2 -58.08 -19.29 41.74
C THR A 2 -56.89 -18.44 41.36
N LEU A 3 -55.67 -18.96 41.71
CA LEU A 3 -54.39 -18.40 41.30
C LEU A 3 -54.16 -18.67 39.83
N ASN A 4 -54.26 -17.66 38.99
CA ASN A 4 -53.83 -17.75 37.62
C ASN A 4 -52.33 -17.35 37.53
N ARG A 5 -51.49 -18.37 37.46
CA ARG A 5 -50.08 -18.24 37.13
C ARG A 5 -49.95 -17.98 35.64
N PHE A 6 -49.78 -16.72 35.24
CA PHE A 6 -49.35 -16.38 33.89
C PHE A 6 -47.88 -16.77 33.68
N LEU A 7 -47.66 -17.89 33.01
CA LEU A 7 -46.37 -18.20 32.37
C LEU A 7 -46.15 -17.24 31.21
N ARG A 8 -45.22 -16.31 31.39
CA ARG A 8 -44.72 -15.51 30.27
C ARG A 8 -43.68 -16.34 29.49
N PRO A 9 -43.86 -16.59 28.20
CA PRO A 9 -42.80 -17.18 27.36
C PRO A 9 -41.66 -16.16 27.21
N ARG A 10 -40.48 -16.53 27.72
CA ARG A 10 -39.24 -15.84 27.41
C ARG A 10 -38.89 -16.13 25.95
N PHE A 11 -39.15 -15.17 25.07
CA PHE A 11 -38.60 -15.17 23.74
C PHE A 11 -37.09 -14.94 23.85
N LEU A 12 -36.32 -16.02 23.74
CA LEU A 12 -34.89 -15.97 23.45
C LEU A 12 -34.75 -15.55 21.99
N LEU A 13 -34.47 -14.24 21.74
CA LEU A 13 -33.99 -13.81 20.43
C LEU A 13 -32.57 -14.37 20.25
N PRO A 14 -32.33 -15.19 19.22
CA PRO A 14 -30.96 -15.51 18.84
C PRO A 14 -30.35 -14.23 18.27
N GLY A 15 -29.38 -13.66 19.00
CA GLY A 15 -28.57 -12.56 18.54
C GLY A 15 -27.85 -12.99 17.26
N LEU A 16 -28.26 -12.42 16.12
CA LEU A 16 -27.55 -12.53 14.85
C LEU A 16 -26.24 -11.76 14.98
N LEU A 17 -25.17 -12.46 15.33
CA LEU A 17 -23.82 -11.90 15.24
C LEU A 17 -23.52 -11.68 13.75
N CYS A 18 -23.79 -10.45 13.26
CA CYS A 18 -23.21 -10.00 11.99
C CYS A 18 -21.69 -9.87 12.21
N LEU A 19 -20.93 -10.90 11.84
CA LEU A 19 -19.51 -10.75 11.56
C LEU A 19 -19.40 -9.84 10.35
N ALA A 20 -19.26 -8.54 10.59
CA ALA A 20 -18.77 -7.62 9.58
C ALA A 20 -17.34 -8.07 9.26
N ALA A 21 -17.16 -8.82 8.18
CA ALA A 21 -15.85 -9.06 7.62
C ALA A 21 -15.29 -7.69 7.24
N ALA A 22 -14.38 -7.16 8.07
CA ALA A 22 -13.59 -6.00 7.71
C ALA A 22 -12.79 -6.41 6.47
N GLN A 23 -13.22 -5.95 5.32
CA GLN A 23 -12.44 -6.06 4.10
C GLN A 23 -11.19 -5.23 4.35
N ALA A 24 -10.06 -5.91 4.56
CA ALA A 24 -8.76 -5.28 4.57
C ALA A 24 -8.50 -4.77 3.15
N HIS A 25 -8.93 -3.53 2.89
CA HIS A 25 -8.53 -2.83 1.68
C HIS A 25 -7.03 -2.65 1.77
N ALA A 26 -6.30 -3.25 0.84
CA ALA A 26 -4.88 -3.00 0.72
C ALA A 26 -4.69 -1.50 0.47
N SER A 27 -3.80 -0.86 1.23
CA SER A 27 -3.55 0.57 1.07
C SER A 27 -2.77 0.83 -0.22
N PRO A 28 -3.05 1.95 -0.93
CA PRO A 28 -2.48 2.20 -2.25
C PRO A 28 -0.98 2.50 -2.25
N PHE A 29 -0.39 2.81 -1.08
CA PHE A 29 1.03 3.14 -0.98
C PHE A 29 1.73 2.29 0.06
N CYS A 30 2.99 1.94 -0.27
CA CYS A 30 3.84 1.08 0.52
C CYS A 30 5.16 1.77 0.84
N VAL A 31 5.70 1.52 2.03
CA VAL A 31 7.09 1.83 2.36
C VAL A 31 7.93 0.58 2.12
N GLU A 32 8.98 0.75 1.33
CA GLU A 32 9.97 -0.27 1.06
C GLU A 32 11.24 0.03 1.85
N LEU A 33 11.67 -0.92 2.66
CA LEU A 33 12.90 -0.86 3.45
C LEU A 33 13.79 -2.03 3.04
N THR A 34 15.10 -1.76 2.92
CA THR A 34 16.07 -2.81 2.60
C THR A 34 16.06 -3.93 3.64
N GLY A 35 15.81 -5.16 3.21
CA GLY A 35 15.79 -6.34 4.08
C GLY A 35 14.48 -6.57 4.84
N PHE A 36 13.45 -5.76 4.63
CA PHE A 36 12.13 -5.93 5.24
C PHE A 36 11.05 -6.17 4.18
N PRO A 37 9.96 -6.87 4.52
CA PRO A 37 8.83 -7.01 3.63
C PRO A 37 8.16 -5.66 3.36
N LEU A 38 7.57 -5.51 2.19
CA LEU A 38 6.84 -4.32 1.76
C LEU A 38 5.68 -4.01 2.72
N GLN A 39 5.62 -2.78 3.23
CA GLN A 39 4.61 -2.34 4.19
C GLN A 39 3.59 -1.42 3.51
N CYS A 40 2.46 -1.98 3.08
CA CYS A 40 1.40 -1.26 2.37
C CYS A 40 0.29 -0.82 3.35
N LEU A 41 0.56 0.22 4.13
CA LEU A 41 -0.32 0.71 5.19
C LEU A 41 -0.80 2.15 4.97
N TYR A 42 -0.36 2.81 3.91
CA TYR A 42 -0.55 4.24 3.70
C TYR A 42 -1.58 4.51 2.62
N VAL A 43 -2.56 5.32 2.96
CA VAL A 43 -3.60 5.81 2.03
C VAL A 43 -3.20 7.16 1.43
N ASP A 44 -2.44 7.95 2.20
CA ASP A 44 -1.93 9.25 1.79
C ASP A 44 -0.48 9.14 1.31
N PRO A 45 -0.17 9.54 0.07
CA PRO A 45 1.19 9.48 -0.47
C PRO A 45 2.17 10.39 0.27
N ALA A 46 1.71 11.51 0.84
CA ALA A 46 2.56 12.41 1.62
C ALA A 46 2.99 11.76 2.94
N GLN A 47 2.09 11.08 3.62
CA GLN A 47 2.41 10.30 4.82
C GLN A 47 3.37 9.15 4.51
N CYS A 48 3.13 8.44 3.40
CA CYS A 48 4.00 7.37 2.93
C CYS A 48 5.43 7.90 2.67
N GLN A 49 5.56 9.03 1.97
CA GLN A 49 6.86 9.62 1.67
C GLN A 49 7.58 10.10 2.94
N HIS A 50 6.86 10.77 3.85
CA HIS A 50 7.42 11.22 5.11
C HIS A 50 7.95 10.05 5.95
N GLU A 51 7.21 8.96 6.02
CA GLU A 51 7.63 7.78 6.77
C GLU A 51 8.80 7.05 6.09
N ALA A 52 8.78 6.96 4.77
CA ALA A 52 9.89 6.41 4.00
C ALA A 52 11.19 7.22 4.24
N ASP A 53 11.11 8.55 4.19
CA ASP A 53 12.26 9.42 4.45
C ASP A 53 12.78 9.27 5.89
N ARG A 54 11.88 9.15 6.88
CA ARG A 54 12.24 8.94 8.30
C ARG A 54 12.95 7.62 8.53
N LEU A 55 12.55 6.57 7.82
CA LEU A 55 13.10 5.22 7.97
C LEU A 55 14.27 4.92 7.01
N GLY A 56 14.60 5.84 6.12
CA GLY A 56 15.62 5.63 5.09
C GLY A 56 15.18 4.68 3.98
N GLY A 57 13.88 4.62 3.72
CA GLY A 57 13.28 3.78 2.69
C GLY A 57 12.75 4.56 1.48
N ILE A 58 11.89 3.91 0.73
CA ILE A 58 11.26 4.47 -0.47
C ILE A 58 9.75 4.29 -0.36
N CYS A 59 8.98 5.35 -0.65
CA CYS A 59 7.55 5.22 -0.85
C CYS A 59 7.27 4.77 -2.29
N SER A 60 6.49 3.71 -2.46
CA SER A 60 6.12 3.13 -3.75
C SER A 60 4.62 2.89 -3.85
N ALA A 61 4.12 2.80 -5.08
CA ALA A 61 2.76 2.36 -5.33
C ALA A 61 2.59 0.88 -4.98
N ASN A 62 1.45 0.54 -4.36
CA ASN A 62 1.13 -0.85 -4.07
C ASN A 62 0.89 -1.61 -5.38
N PRO A 63 1.68 -2.65 -5.69
CA PRO A 63 1.54 -3.39 -6.94
C PRO A 63 0.21 -4.15 -7.07
N ALA A 64 -0.50 -4.38 -5.96
CA ALA A 64 -1.83 -4.98 -5.97
C ALA A 64 -2.93 -3.98 -6.39
N GLU A 65 -2.71 -2.68 -6.18
CA GLU A 65 -3.66 -1.61 -6.48
C GLU A 65 -3.35 -0.89 -7.81
N PHE A 66 -2.06 -0.76 -8.15
CA PHE A 66 -1.62 -0.02 -9.32
C PHE A 66 -0.80 -0.90 -10.26
N HIS A 67 -1.30 -1.09 -11.45
CA HIS A 67 -0.56 -1.71 -12.54
C HIS A 67 0.18 -0.63 -13.30
N THR A 68 1.50 -0.57 -13.15
CA THR A 68 2.32 0.33 -13.95
C THR A 68 2.30 -0.12 -15.41
N PRO A 69 2.11 0.82 -16.37
CA PRO A 69 2.22 0.49 -17.79
C PRO A 69 3.60 -0.11 -18.09
N VAL A 70 3.63 -1.16 -18.88
CA VAL A 70 4.89 -1.74 -19.36
C VAL A 70 5.67 -0.67 -20.12
N GLY A 71 6.91 -0.39 -19.69
CA GLY A 71 7.76 0.66 -20.26
C GLY A 71 7.53 2.06 -19.68
N GLY A 72 6.76 2.20 -18.61
CA GLY A 72 6.59 3.45 -17.87
C GLY A 72 7.88 3.87 -17.13
N SER A 73 7.97 5.16 -16.83
CA SER A 73 9.09 5.72 -16.07
C SER A 73 9.03 5.26 -14.60
N PRO A 74 10.20 5.15 -13.92
CA PRO A 74 10.28 4.56 -12.58
C PRO A 74 9.69 5.41 -11.47
N PHE A 75 9.41 6.69 -11.72
CA PHE A 75 8.84 7.59 -10.71
C PHE A 75 7.55 8.23 -11.18
N CYS A 76 6.62 8.38 -10.24
CA CYS A 76 5.29 8.92 -10.48
C CYS A 76 5.00 10.08 -9.52
N THR A 77 4.36 11.13 -10.02
CA THR A 77 3.69 12.11 -9.15
C THR A 77 2.28 11.63 -8.83
N VAL A 78 1.85 11.85 -7.59
CA VAL A 78 0.49 11.58 -7.12
C VAL A 78 -0.08 12.84 -6.54
N GLU A 79 -1.18 13.30 -7.12
CA GLU A 79 -1.93 14.47 -6.67
C GLU A 79 -3.22 14.06 -5.93
N SER A 80 -4.05 15.02 -5.55
CA SER A 80 -5.38 14.77 -4.99
C SER A 80 -6.22 13.95 -5.97
N GLY A 81 -6.62 12.74 -5.56
CA GLY A 81 -7.35 11.79 -6.42
C GLY A 81 -6.60 10.47 -6.62
N ASN A 82 -5.36 10.37 -6.14
CA ASN A 82 -4.55 9.14 -6.07
C ASN A 82 -4.31 8.41 -7.41
N VAL A 83 -4.35 9.14 -8.53
CA VAL A 83 -3.97 8.57 -9.83
C VAL A 83 -2.50 8.88 -10.09
N PRO A 84 -1.61 7.87 -10.09
CA PRO A 84 -0.20 8.09 -10.35
C PRO A 84 0.05 8.50 -11.81
N ASN A 85 0.85 9.56 -12.00
CA ASN A 85 1.37 9.95 -13.31
C ASN A 85 2.85 9.59 -13.40
N CYS A 86 3.18 8.45 -14.02
CA CYS A 86 4.52 7.87 -14.10
C CYS A 86 5.25 8.33 -15.37
N ALA A 87 5.73 9.56 -15.36
CA ALA A 87 6.40 10.19 -16.51
C ALA A 87 7.86 10.61 -16.22
N TYR A 88 8.39 10.28 -15.03
CA TYR A 88 9.67 10.80 -14.56
C TYR A 88 10.74 9.72 -14.50
N ALA A 89 11.88 9.99 -15.16
CA ALA A 89 13.01 9.07 -15.19
C ALA A 89 13.86 9.13 -13.90
N ASP A 90 13.85 10.28 -13.21
CA ASP A 90 14.60 10.48 -11.99
C ASP A 90 13.72 11.03 -10.86
N ARG A 91 14.10 10.70 -9.63
CA ARG A 91 13.35 11.05 -8.43
C ARG A 91 13.37 12.55 -8.14
N ARG A 92 14.45 13.26 -8.47
CA ARG A 92 14.58 14.68 -8.16
C ARG A 92 13.57 15.49 -8.95
N THR A 93 13.53 15.30 -10.28
CA THR A 93 12.56 15.96 -11.17
C THR A 93 11.12 15.60 -10.76
N CYS A 94 10.86 14.33 -10.42
CA CYS A 94 9.57 13.90 -9.91
C CYS A 94 9.18 14.64 -8.63
N SER A 95 10.10 14.76 -7.66
CA SER A 95 9.84 15.43 -6.38
C SER A 95 9.62 16.94 -6.53
N GLU A 96 10.36 17.59 -7.40
CA GLU A 96 10.20 19.01 -7.72
C GLU A 96 8.83 19.28 -8.35
N GLU A 97 8.44 18.46 -9.30
CA GLU A 97 7.15 18.57 -9.98
C GLU A 97 5.98 18.21 -9.03
N GLY A 98 6.13 17.17 -8.21
CA GLY A 98 5.14 16.81 -7.21
C GLY A 98 4.87 17.96 -6.24
N ARG A 99 5.93 18.59 -5.71
CA ARG A 99 5.79 19.77 -4.83
C ARG A 99 5.13 20.95 -5.54
N ARG A 100 5.49 21.20 -6.81
CA ARG A 100 4.90 22.29 -7.59
C ARG A 100 3.40 22.11 -7.80
N LYS A 101 2.93 20.87 -7.92
CA LYS A 101 1.52 20.52 -8.13
C LYS A 101 0.76 20.22 -6.82
N GLY A 102 1.38 20.36 -5.67
CA GLY A 102 0.78 20.03 -4.38
C GLY A 102 0.59 18.54 -4.14
N GLY A 103 1.36 17.72 -4.85
CA GLY A 103 1.37 16.26 -4.72
C GLY A 103 2.67 15.72 -4.14
N SER A 104 2.88 14.43 -4.28
CA SER A 104 4.05 13.69 -3.81
C SER A 104 4.68 12.87 -4.94
N CYS A 105 5.98 12.59 -4.82
CA CYS A 105 6.68 11.68 -5.71
C CYS A 105 6.79 10.29 -5.05
N ILE A 106 6.43 9.26 -5.79
CA ILE A 106 6.54 7.86 -5.37
C ILE A 106 7.28 7.04 -6.44
N ALA A 107 7.83 5.89 -6.06
CA ALA A 107 8.31 4.92 -7.04
C ALA A 107 7.11 4.22 -7.72
N ALA A 108 7.23 3.97 -9.01
CA ALA A 108 6.19 3.32 -9.81
C ALA A 108 5.90 1.89 -9.34
N THR A 109 6.97 1.16 -8.99
CA THR A 109 6.92 -0.18 -8.44
C THR A 109 7.94 -0.31 -7.31
N PRO A 110 7.74 -1.24 -6.37
CA PRO A 110 8.77 -1.57 -5.41
C PRO A 110 10.07 -1.91 -6.15
N GLN A 111 11.14 -1.24 -5.77
CA GLN A 111 12.45 -1.59 -6.31
C GLN A 111 12.83 -2.94 -5.73
N GLN A 112 12.87 -3.96 -6.58
CA GLN A 112 13.50 -5.21 -6.17
C GLN A 112 14.93 -4.89 -5.73
N PRO A 113 15.34 -5.32 -4.52
CA PRO A 113 16.75 -5.21 -4.15
C PRO A 113 17.56 -5.84 -5.28
N PRO A 114 18.72 -5.24 -5.64
CA PRO A 114 19.58 -5.82 -6.66
C PRO A 114 19.71 -7.31 -6.33
N LYS A 115 19.31 -8.17 -7.26
CA LYS A 115 19.42 -9.61 -7.10
C LYS A 115 20.83 -9.84 -6.61
N ALA A 116 20.98 -10.29 -5.36
CA ALA A 116 22.28 -10.68 -4.84
C ALA A 116 22.84 -11.63 -5.89
N THR A 117 23.90 -11.19 -6.55
CA THR A 117 24.55 -11.99 -7.58
C THR A 117 24.96 -13.25 -6.84
N ASP A 118 24.27 -14.37 -7.11
CA ASP A 118 24.55 -15.62 -6.46
C ASP A 118 26.04 -15.89 -6.69
N PRO A 119 26.89 -15.88 -5.63
CA PRO A 119 28.31 -16.03 -5.79
C PRO A 119 28.69 -17.38 -6.42
N PHE A 120 27.72 -18.30 -6.49
CA PHE A 120 27.87 -19.61 -7.11
C PHE A 120 27.38 -19.65 -8.57
N ASN A 121 26.71 -18.62 -9.06
CA ASN A 121 26.28 -18.52 -10.46
C ASN A 121 27.32 -17.79 -11.32
N VAL A 122 28.54 -18.20 -11.21
CA VAL A 122 29.61 -17.82 -12.16
C VAL A 122 29.34 -18.58 -13.44
N LYS A 123 28.71 -17.92 -14.40
CA LYS A 123 28.60 -18.41 -15.77
C LYS A 123 30.03 -18.62 -16.31
N ARG A 124 30.53 -19.85 -16.27
CA ARG A 124 31.84 -20.19 -16.83
C ARG A 124 31.78 -19.90 -18.32
N PRO A 125 32.68 -19.07 -18.87
CA PRO A 125 32.82 -18.99 -20.32
C PRO A 125 33.38 -20.34 -20.82
N TYR A 126 32.70 -20.89 -21.79
CA TYR A 126 33.22 -21.99 -22.58
C TYR A 126 34.26 -21.46 -23.58
#